data_fee7ded2d50071f353ab1806f3613276
#
_entry.id   fee7ded2d50071f353ab1806f3613276
#
_cell.length_a   1.000
_cell.length_b   1.000
_cell.length_c   1.000
_cell.angle_alpha   90.00
_cell.angle_beta   90.00
_cell.angle_gamma   90.00
#
_symmetry.space_group_name_H-M   'P 1'
#
loop_
_entity.id
_entity.type
_entity.pdbx_description
1 polymer ?
#
loop_
_entity_poly.entity_id
_entity_poly.type
_entity_poly.pdbx_seq_one_letter_code
_entity_poly.pdbx_strand_id
1 'polypeptide(L)'
;MSRRLLVILVALGVLATGGGAAGALLLARDPDDYAALAGPTTIPETTAPVTSEPASSTSSSSTSSSSTTSTTTGVGVRARVVQRLEDGVVVRYDASEPISAVLLWGFGGPGGNQLRFAGPARQGSLKLTLARTTRPVSMRVTGQTVDGRTGTSGTVTARRLLRQVALEVQALSLDIPNGTGGLATTFRGTTFTPIGPGSDGPTATAQPFAFPATLLDAGQRSGTLTLRFVAQVAPNPQRTRAVNLAVPFPGSGQTTLTRTVPAIGLTAHLRLRVTVTTR
;
A
#
# COMPACT_ATOMS: atom_id res chain seq x y z
N MET A 1 -14.54 21.32 47.21
CA MET A 1 -13.97 20.62 46.03
C MET A 1 -15.09 20.09 45.15
N SER A 2 -15.17 20.59 43.95
CA SER A 2 -16.31 20.36 43.04
C SER A 2 -16.27 18.93 42.45
N ARG A 3 -17.44 18.24 42.40
CA ARG A 3 -17.61 16.93 41.81
C ARG A 3 -17.10 16.78 40.36
N ARG A 4 -16.86 17.88 39.67
CA ARG A 4 -16.33 17.90 38.30
C ARG A 4 -14.81 17.62 38.23
N LEU A 5 -14.06 17.84 39.29
CA LEU A 5 -12.60 17.60 39.36
C LEU A 5 -12.30 16.10 39.58
N LEU A 6 -13.21 15.38 40.25
CA LEU A 6 -13.06 13.93 40.50
C LEU A 6 -13.21 13.09 39.23
N VAL A 7 -14.07 13.52 38.31
CA VAL A 7 -14.32 12.77 37.06
C VAL A 7 -13.13 12.87 36.09
N ILE A 8 -12.40 13.99 36.09
CA ILE A 8 -11.21 14.17 35.24
C ILE A 8 -10.02 13.33 35.74
N LEU A 9 -9.87 13.17 37.07
CA LEU A 9 -8.79 12.37 37.65
C LEU A 9 -8.97 10.86 37.46
N VAL A 10 -10.21 10.36 37.36
CA VAL A 10 -10.49 8.94 37.07
C VAL A 10 -10.26 8.63 35.59
N ALA A 11 -10.49 9.57 34.69
CA ALA A 11 -10.23 9.39 33.25
C ALA A 11 -8.72 9.35 32.91
N LEU A 12 -7.86 10.04 33.67
CA LEU A 12 -6.40 9.98 33.49
C LEU A 12 -5.74 8.74 34.11
N GLY A 13 -6.36 8.12 35.12
CA GLY A 13 -5.82 6.94 35.82
C GLY A 13 -5.96 5.62 35.03
N VAL A 14 -6.84 5.53 34.07
CA VAL A 14 -7.09 4.31 33.27
C VAL A 14 -6.15 4.18 32.07
N LEU A 15 -5.44 5.24 31.70
CA LEU A 15 -4.48 5.25 30.59
C LEU A 15 -3.06 4.80 30.96
N ALA A 16 -2.77 4.57 32.27
CA ALA A 16 -1.41 4.30 32.75
C ALA A 16 -1.09 2.83 33.05
N THR A 17 -2.04 1.88 32.92
CA THR A 17 -1.83 0.48 33.32
C THR A 17 -2.01 -0.58 32.23
N GLY A 18 -2.04 -0.20 30.95
CA GLY A 18 -2.29 -1.12 29.84
C GLY A 18 -1.34 -1.01 28.66
N GLY A 19 -0.05 -0.76 28.87
CA GLY A 19 0.94 -0.68 27.79
C GLY A 19 2.23 -1.38 28.16
N GLY A 20 2.34 -2.66 27.80
CA GLY A 20 3.58 -3.43 27.95
C GLY A 20 4.73 -2.80 27.18
N ALA A 21 5.93 -2.87 27.74
CA ALA A 21 7.20 -2.30 27.33
C ALA A 21 7.75 -2.87 26.01
N ALA A 22 7.11 -2.60 24.88
CA ALA A 22 7.63 -2.92 23.54
C ALA A 22 7.45 -1.80 22.50
N GLY A 23 6.93 -0.62 22.88
CA GLY A 23 6.60 0.45 21.95
C GLY A 23 7.49 1.69 21.99
N ALA A 24 8.48 1.77 22.88
CA ALA A 24 9.20 3.01 23.18
C ALA A 24 10.57 3.17 22.49
N LEU A 25 10.93 2.34 21.49
CA LEU A 25 12.25 2.42 20.83
C LEU A 25 12.20 2.74 19.34
N LEU A 26 11.08 3.22 18.79
CA LEU A 26 10.91 3.48 17.34
C LEU A 26 10.66 4.96 16.97
N LEU A 27 10.81 5.91 17.90
CA LEU A 27 10.52 7.32 17.65
C LEU A 27 11.75 8.22 17.45
N ALA A 28 12.94 7.66 17.33
CA ALA A 28 14.16 8.43 17.10
C ALA A 28 15.07 7.76 16.05
N ARG A 29 14.51 7.39 14.90
CA ARG A 29 15.33 6.95 13.79
C ARG A 29 14.91 7.69 12.53
N ASP A 30 15.86 8.41 11.98
CA ASP A 30 15.76 9.16 10.73
C ASP A 30 15.24 8.24 9.62
N PRO A 31 14.23 8.64 8.81
CA PRO A 31 13.67 7.82 7.74
C PRO A 31 14.66 7.46 6.62
N ASP A 32 15.87 8.00 6.64
CA ASP A 32 16.90 7.76 5.63
C ASP A 32 17.75 6.50 5.87
N ASP A 33 17.58 5.78 6.99
CA ASP A 33 18.41 4.62 7.38
C ASP A 33 18.01 3.25 6.74
N TYR A 34 17.09 3.22 5.78
CA TYR A 34 16.56 1.96 5.22
C TYR A 34 17.13 1.59 3.83
N ALA A 35 18.35 1.97 3.54
CA ALA A 35 18.94 1.76 2.21
C ALA A 35 19.84 0.51 2.05
N ALA A 36 19.88 -0.42 2.98
CA ALA A 36 20.90 -1.46 2.95
C ALA A 36 20.37 -2.89 3.10
N LEU A 37 19.58 -3.40 2.15
CA LEU A 37 19.39 -4.86 1.98
C LEU A 37 18.96 -5.17 0.53
N ALA A 38 19.80 -4.83 -0.45
CA ALA A 38 19.66 -5.32 -1.81
C ALA A 38 20.83 -6.24 -2.14
N GLY A 39 20.70 -7.52 -1.84
CA GLY A 39 21.57 -8.52 -2.40
C GLY A 39 21.33 -8.67 -3.92
N PRO A 40 22.35 -8.98 -4.73
CA PRO A 40 22.19 -9.20 -6.16
C PRO A 40 21.44 -10.51 -6.40
N THR A 41 20.17 -10.43 -6.81
CA THR A 41 19.42 -11.58 -7.28
C THR A 41 19.71 -11.74 -8.78
N THR A 42 20.60 -12.65 -9.12
CA THR A 42 20.80 -13.16 -10.48
C THR A 42 19.62 -14.10 -10.78
N ILE A 43 18.80 -13.76 -11.76
CA ILE A 43 17.77 -14.64 -12.29
C ILE A 43 18.38 -15.45 -13.44
N PRO A 44 18.45 -16.79 -13.37
CA PRO A 44 18.85 -17.59 -14.51
C PRO A 44 17.75 -17.56 -15.59
N GLU A 45 18.18 -17.35 -16.82
CA GLU A 45 17.36 -17.40 -18.02
C GLU A 45 17.02 -18.86 -18.31
N THR A 46 15.77 -19.26 -17.99
CA THR A 46 15.22 -20.58 -18.36
C THR A 46 14.35 -20.42 -19.59
N THR A 47 14.85 -20.93 -20.70
CA THR A 47 14.13 -21.12 -21.95
C THR A 47 13.18 -22.31 -21.84
N ALA A 48 11.86 -22.12 -22.01
CA ALA A 48 10.92 -23.21 -22.39
C ALA A 48 9.53 -22.65 -22.76
N PRO A 49 8.66 -23.46 -23.42
CA PRO A 49 8.11 -23.03 -24.69
C PRO A 49 6.72 -22.41 -24.62
N VAL A 50 6.38 -21.76 -25.72
CA VAL A 50 5.13 -21.11 -26.09
C VAL A 50 3.91 -22.02 -25.90
N THR A 51 2.90 -21.54 -25.15
CA THR A 51 1.50 -21.93 -25.31
C THR A 51 0.62 -20.69 -25.24
N SER A 52 -0.21 -20.54 -26.24
CA SER A 52 -1.00 -19.39 -26.58
C SER A 52 -2.21 -19.19 -25.67
N GLU A 53 -2.50 -17.88 -25.37
CA GLU A 53 -3.79 -17.17 -25.28
C GLU A 53 -4.66 -17.25 -24.02
N PRO A 54 -5.53 -16.20 -23.75
CA PRO A 54 -5.88 -15.03 -24.55
C PRO A 54 -5.67 -13.63 -23.89
N ALA A 55 -5.73 -12.63 -24.76
CA ALA A 55 -5.56 -11.21 -24.53
C ALA A 55 -6.46 -10.62 -23.42
N SER A 56 -5.81 -10.00 -22.43
CA SER A 56 -6.41 -8.95 -21.59
C SER A 56 -5.68 -7.65 -21.89
N SER A 57 -6.39 -6.74 -22.54
CA SER A 57 -5.93 -5.40 -22.87
C SER A 57 -5.66 -4.58 -21.61
N THR A 58 -4.41 -4.52 -21.20
CA THR A 58 -3.95 -3.60 -20.16
C THR A 58 -3.49 -2.30 -20.84
N SER A 59 -4.28 -1.25 -20.70
CA SER A 59 -3.90 0.10 -21.12
C SER A 59 -2.68 0.56 -20.33
N SER A 60 -1.51 0.42 -20.93
CA SER A 60 -0.26 0.98 -20.41
C SER A 60 -0.23 2.46 -20.72
N SER A 61 -0.52 3.30 -19.72
CA SER A 61 -0.24 4.74 -19.80
C SER A 61 1.28 4.93 -19.84
N SER A 62 1.83 5.08 -21.04
CA SER A 62 3.23 5.45 -21.26
C SER A 62 3.41 6.93 -20.91
N THR A 63 3.88 7.21 -19.70
CA THR A 63 4.35 8.56 -19.35
C THR A 63 5.72 8.75 -19.99
N SER A 64 5.79 9.54 -21.06
CA SER A 64 7.02 9.92 -21.74
C SER A 64 7.92 10.73 -20.81
N SER A 65 9.01 10.11 -20.34
CA SER A 65 10.06 10.80 -19.59
C SER A 65 11.00 11.47 -20.59
N SER A 66 11.04 12.81 -20.59
CA SER A 66 11.95 13.60 -21.42
C SER A 66 13.39 13.31 -21.06
N SER A 67 14.18 12.76 -21.98
CA SER A 67 15.62 12.52 -21.81
C SER A 67 16.41 13.69 -22.38
N THR A 68 17.11 14.45 -21.54
CA THR A 68 18.06 15.49 -21.93
C THR A 68 19.39 14.84 -22.30
N THR A 69 19.88 15.08 -23.51
CA THR A 69 21.18 14.58 -24.02
C THR A 69 22.25 15.63 -23.80
N SER A 70 23.28 15.34 -23.01
CA SER A 70 24.48 16.16 -22.86
C SER A 70 25.60 15.56 -23.72
N THR A 71 26.11 16.34 -24.67
CA THR A 71 27.17 15.95 -25.61
C THR A 71 28.50 16.41 -25.05
N THR A 72 29.29 15.53 -24.49
CA THR A 72 30.73 15.70 -24.24
C THR A 72 31.43 14.55 -24.96
N THR A 73 32.73 14.67 -25.36
CA THR A 73 33.56 13.67 -26.03
C THR A 73 33.68 12.31 -25.28
N GLY A 74 32.66 11.96 -24.54
CA GLY A 74 32.48 10.77 -23.76
C GLY A 74 31.47 9.80 -24.40
N VAL A 75 31.31 8.64 -23.79
CA VAL A 75 30.34 7.64 -24.18
C VAL A 75 28.93 8.17 -24.00
N GLY A 76 28.12 8.12 -25.06
CA GLY A 76 26.70 8.48 -24.96
C GLY A 76 25.94 7.46 -24.11
N VAL A 77 25.32 7.90 -23.00
CA VAL A 77 24.52 7.04 -22.10
C VAL A 77 23.13 7.63 -21.96
N ARG A 78 22.11 6.81 -22.13
CA ARG A 78 20.71 7.16 -21.88
C ARG A 78 20.12 6.23 -20.82
N ALA A 79 19.37 6.78 -19.88
CA ALA A 79 18.65 6.01 -18.88
C ALA A 79 17.14 6.30 -18.99
N ARG A 80 16.33 5.27 -18.74
CA ARG A 80 14.86 5.41 -18.71
C ARG A 80 14.26 4.42 -17.71
N VAL A 81 13.12 4.76 -17.15
CA VAL A 81 12.27 3.83 -16.42
C VAL A 81 11.39 3.10 -17.42
N VAL A 82 11.54 1.79 -17.49
CA VAL A 82 10.76 0.93 -18.42
C VAL A 82 9.55 0.31 -17.75
N GLN A 83 9.54 0.20 -16.43
CA GLN A 83 8.43 -0.35 -15.68
C GLN A 83 8.37 0.23 -14.27
N ARG A 84 7.15 0.53 -13.78
CA ARG A 84 6.87 0.85 -12.39
C ARG A 84 6.20 -0.35 -11.76
N LEU A 85 6.74 -0.80 -10.62
CA LEU A 85 6.26 -1.95 -9.84
C LEU A 85 5.72 -1.45 -8.50
N GLU A 86 4.90 -2.25 -7.82
CA GLU A 86 4.40 -1.93 -6.47
C GLU A 86 5.53 -1.80 -5.45
N ASP A 87 6.62 -2.55 -5.65
CA ASP A 87 7.78 -2.58 -4.76
C ASP A 87 9.00 -1.82 -5.30
N GLY A 88 8.90 -1.17 -6.49
CA GLY A 88 10.03 -0.46 -7.05
C GLY A 88 9.84 0.03 -8.48
N VAL A 89 10.97 0.21 -9.17
CA VAL A 89 11.03 0.59 -10.59
C VAL A 89 12.09 -0.22 -11.32
N VAL A 90 11.86 -0.50 -12.59
CA VAL A 90 12.87 -1.11 -13.46
C VAL A 90 13.49 0.00 -14.30
N VAL A 91 14.80 0.17 -14.16
CA VAL A 91 15.61 1.14 -14.89
C VAL A 91 16.39 0.41 -15.97
N ARG A 92 16.33 0.93 -17.19
CA ARG A 92 17.16 0.46 -18.32
C ARG A 92 18.08 1.58 -18.77
N TYR A 93 19.30 1.22 -19.13
CA TYR A 93 20.18 2.13 -19.88
C TYR A 93 20.49 1.57 -21.26
N ASP A 94 20.81 2.49 -22.16
CA ASP A 94 21.37 2.23 -23.50
C ASP A 94 22.62 3.12 -23.65
N ALA A 95 23.74 2.54 -24.12
CA ALA A 95 25.01 3.23 -24.32
C ALA A 95 25.54 3.02 -25.73
N SER A 96 26.30 3.99 -26.25
CA SER A 96 26.91 3.91 -27.59
C SER A 96 27.95 2.82 -27.69
N GLU A 97 28.59 2.46 -26.57
CA GLU A 97 29.66 1.45 -26.45
C GLU A 97 29.43 0.61 -25.19
N PRO A 98 30.06 -0.59 -25.08
CA PRO A 98 30.02 -1.38 -23.87
C PRO A 98 30.61 -0.63 -22.67
N ILE A 99 29.87 -0.49 -21.59
CA ILE A 99 30.30 0.17 -20.36
C ILE A 99 30.03 -0.70 -19.13
N SER A 100 30.90 -0.59 -18.13
CA SER A 100 30.56 -1.01 -16.75
C SER A 100 29.73 0.06 -16.10
N ALA A 101 28.41 -0.20 -16.00
CA ALA A 101 27.42 0.81 -15.60
C ALA A 101 27.04 0.71 -14.12
N VAL A 102 26.81 1.88 -13.51
CA VAL A 102 26.33 2.06 -12.14
C VAL A 102 25.12 2.97 -12.16
N LEU A 103 24.06 2.59 -11.49
CA LEU A 103 22.90 3.41 -11.19
C LEU A 103 23.18 4.19 -9.91
N LEU A 104 23.21 5.51 -10.00
CA LEU A 104 23.22 6.42 -8.85
C LEU A 104 21.78 6.86 -8.58
N TRP A 105 21.33 6.81 -7.31
CA TRP A 105 19.96 7.17 -6.99
C TRP A 105 19.84 7.80 -5.61
N GLY A 106 18.77 8.57 -5.41
CA GLY A 106 18.47 9.22 -4.13
C GLY A 106 17.15 9.99 -4.14
N PHE A 107 16.73 10.42 -2.96
CA PHE A 107 15.54 11.25 -2.75
C PHE A 107 15.96 12.73 -2.77
N GLY A 108 15.58 13.47 -3.81
CA GLY A 108 15.94 14.88 -3.98
C GLY A 108 17.07 15.12 -4.99
N GLY A 109 17.81 14.07 -5.37
CA GLY A 109 18.84 14.12 -6.41
C GLY A 109 19.47 12.76 -6.63
N PRO A 110 20.11 12.52 -7.79
CA PRO A 110 20.82 11.27 -8.07
C PRO A 110 22.15 11.27 -7.30
N GLY A 111 22.22 10.57 -6.17
CA GLY A 111 23.42 10.48 -5.33
C GLY A 111 23.13 9.80 -4.00
N GLY A 112 24.18 9.46 -3.26
CA GLY A 112 24.09 8.80 -1.95
C GLY A 112 23.99 7.27 -2.01
N ASN A 113 23.31 6.70 -2.99
CA ASN A 113 23.17 5.26 -3.17
C ASN A 113 23.59 4.84 -4.58
N GLN A 114 24.15 3.62 -4.69
CA GLN A 114 24.57 3.08 -5.97
C GLN A 114 24.23 1.59 -6.11
N LEU A 115 23.90 1.19 -7.34
CA LEU A 115 23.69 -0.21 -7.71
C LEU A 115 24.42 -0.46 -9.03
N ARG A 116 25.09 -1.61 -9.16
CA ARG A 116 25.82 -1.99 -10.37
C ARG A 116 24.95 -2.81 -11.29
N PHE A 117 25.01 -2.53 -12.58
CA PHE A 117 24.46 -3.42 -13.60
C PHE A 117 25.43 -4.60 -13.84
N ALA A 118 24.91 -5.69 -14.39
CA ALA A 118 25.71 -6.85 -14.72
C ALA A 118 26.67 -6.54 -15.87
N GLY A 119 27.96 -6.80 -15.68
CA GLY A 119 29.01 -6.78 -16.68
C GLY A 119 29.15 -5.51 -17.54
N PRO A 120 30.19 -5.40 -18.35
CA PRO A 120 30.26 -4.38 -19.37
C PRO A 120 29.31 -4.73 -20.53
N ALA A 121 28.36 -3.82 -20.85
CA ALA A 121 27.36 -4.01 -21.90
C ALA A 121 26.92 -2.67 -22.52
N ARG A 122 26.37 -2.71 -23.74
CA ARG A 122 25.77 -1.55 -24.38
C ARG A 122 24.37 -1.22 -23.82
N GLN A 123 23.74 -2.17 -23.18
CA GLN A 123 22.43 -2.00 -22.53
C GLN A 123 22.32 -2.89 -21.29
N GLY A 124 21.54 -2.46 -20.34
CA GLY A 124 21.26 -3.24 -19.14
C GLY A 124 19.99 -2.80 -18.48
N SER A 125 19.39 -3.70 -17.71
CA SER A 125 18.21 -3.42 -16.90
C SER A 125 18.46 -3.80 -15.46
N LEU A 126 17.89 -3.03 -14.52
CA LEU A 126 18.06 -3.25 -13.09
C LEU A 126 16.77 -2.85 -12.37
N LYS A 127 16.34 -3.67 -11.40
CA LYS A 127 15.23 -3.35 -10.52
C LYS A 127 15.76 -2.59 -9.30
N LEU A 128 15.25 -1.38 -9.09
CA LEU A 128 15.44 -0.58 -7.87
C LEU A 128 14.24 -0.80 -6.94
N THR A 129 14.49 -1.40 -5.77
CA THR A 129 13.44 -1.69 -4.79
C THR A 129 13.14 -0.44 -3.95
N LEU A 130 11.85 -0.08 -3.86
CA LEU A 130 11.33 1.12 -3.19
C LEU A 130 10.10 0.79 -2.34
N ALA A 131 10.07 -0.40 -1.72
CA ALA A 131 8.86 -0.99 -1.16
C ALA A 131 8.13 -0.13 -0.10
N ARG A 132 8.87 0.69 0.65
CA ARG A 132 8.32 1.46 1.79
C ARG A 132 8.18 2.96 1.57
N THR A 133 8.57 3.47 0.41
CA THR A 133 8.48 4.91 0.12
C THR A 133 7.40 5.23 -0.90
N THR A 134 6.73 6.36 -0.72
CA THR A 134 5.83 6.97 -1.70
C THR A 134 6.50 8.14 -2.42
N ARG A 135 7.69 8.56 -1.96
CA ARG A 135 8.45 9.68 -2.51
C ARG A 135 9.02 9.32 -3.90
N PRO A 136 9.09 10.26 -4.83
CA PRO A 136 9.82 10.06 -6.07
C PRO A 136 11.32 9.91 -5.79
N VAL A 137 11.98 9.07 -6.58
CA VAL A 137 13.42 8.86 -6.56
C VAL A 137 14.03 9.42 -7.84
N SER A 138 15.13 10.13 -7.71
CA SER A 138 15.94 10.62 -8.83
C SER A 138 17.07 9.64 -9.10
N MET A 139 17.29 9.32 -10.36
CA MET A 139 18.21 8.29 -10.81
C MET A 139 19.06 8.79 -11.96
N ARG A 140 20.31 8.35 -12.02
CA ARG A 140 21.23 8.63 -13.11
C ARG A 140 22.14 7.42 -13.32
N VAL A 141 22.42 7.05 -14.56
CA VAL A 141 23.36 6.00 -14.89
C VAL A 141 24.70 6.64 -15.29
N THR A 142 25.77 6.17 -14.69
CA THR A 142 27.14 6.48 -15.08
C THR A 142 27.86 5.19 -15.41
N GLY A 143 28.84 5.24 -16.32
CA GLY A 143 29.57 4.06 -16.67
C GLY A 143 30.93 4.39 -17.31
N GLN A 144 31.76 3.37 -17.37
CA GLN A 144 33.14 3.47 -17.92
C GLN A 144 33.35 2.32 -18.88
N THR A 145 33.99 2.62 -20.04
CA THR A 145 34.46 1.64 -21.00
C THR A 145 35.76 0.96 -20.49
N VAL A 146 36.17 -0.11 -21.13
CA VAL A 146 37.42 -0.82 -20.79
C VAL A 146 38.67 0.07 -20.94
N ASP A 147 38.66 0.98 -21.90
CA ASP A 147 39.72 1.96 -22.18
C ASP A 147 39.60 3.26 -21.33
N GLY A 148 38.73 3.26 -20.31
CA GLY A 148 38.67 4.33 -19.32
C GLY A 148 37.78 5.53 -19.67
N ARG A 149 37.15 5.57 -20.88
CA ARG A 149 36.21 6.65 -21.23
C ARG A 149 34.94 6.55 -20.40
N THR A 150 34.43 7.67 -19.93
CA THR A 150 33.26 7.73 -19.08
C THR A 150 32.04 8.32 -19.82
N GLY A 151 30.88 7.90 -19.40
CA GLY A 151 29.61 8.48 -19.86
C GLY A 151 28.59 8.57 -18.71
N THR A 152 27.70 9.54 -18.82
CA THR A 152 26.67 9.77 -17.79
C THR A 152 25.35 10.14 -18.48
N SER A 153 24.26 9.53 -18.05
CA SER A 153 22.92 9.85 -18.52
C SER A 153 22.38 11.15 -17.90
N GLY A 154 21.35 11.71 -18.50
CA GLY A 154 20.50 12.67 -17.79
C GLY A 154 19.84 12.06 -16.55
N THR A 155 19.31 12.91 -15.65
CA THR A 155 18.57 12.48 -14.47
C THR A 155 17.16 12.05 -14.87
N VAL A 156 16.75 10.89 -14.38
CA VAL A 156 15.38 10.35 -14.53
C VAL A 156 14.75 10.29 -13.16
N THR A 157 13.51 10.78 -13.03
CA THR A 157 12.77 10.73 -11.76
C THR A 157 11.55 9.85 -11.90
N ALA A 158 11.34 8.95 -10.97
CA ALA A 158 10.16 8.08 -10.92
C ALA A 158 9.77 7.73 -9.48
N ARG A 159 8.56 7.22 -9.34
CA ARG A 159 8.08 6.58 -8.10
C ARG A 159 7.59 5.18 -8.41
N ARG A 160 7.57 4.32 -7.40
CA ARG A 160 6.91 3.01 -7.52
C ARG A 160 5.43 3.16 -7.88
N LEU A 161 4.80 2.09 -8.33
CA LEU A 161 3.36 2.05 -8.53
C LEU A 161 2.67 2.10 -7.16
N LEU A 162 1.87 3.13 -6.93
CA LEU A 162 1.09 3.27 -5.71
C LEU A 162 -0.32 2.74 -5.96
N ARG A 163 -0.82 1.92 -5.04
CA ARG A 163 -2.20 1.44 -5.04
C ARG A 163 -2.94 2.07 -3.87
N GLN A 164 -4.19 2.44 -4.10
CA GLN A 164 -5.07 3.03 -3.11
C GLN A 164 -6.38 2.26 -3.10
N VAL A 165 -6.87 1.89 -1.92
CA VAL A 165 -8.16 1.22 -1.74
C VAL A 165 -9.19 2.18 -1.15
N ALA A 166 -10.39 2.16 -1.71
CA ALA A 166 -11.60 2.74 -1.15
C ALA A 166 -12.60 1.62 -0.89
N LEU A 167 -13.21 1.61 0.29
CA LEU A 167 -14.27 0.69 0.69
C LEU A 167 -15.55 1.48 0.93
N GLU A 168 -16.59 1.14 0.19
CA GLU A 168 -17.94 1.70 0.33
C GLU A 168 -18.90 0.61 0.81
N VAL A 169 -19.65 0.90 1.85
CA VAL A 169 -20.79 0.09 2.31
C VAL A 169 -22.03 0.58 1.57
N GLN A 170 -22.46 -0.16 0.55
CA GLN A 170 -23.59 0.19 -0.30
C GLN A 170 -24.93 -0.15 0.33
N ALA A 171 -24.97 -1.22 1.12
CA ALA A 171 -26.12 -1.62 1.90
C ALA A 171 -25.65 -2.30 3.18
N LEU A 172 -26.34 -2.02 4.26
CA LEU A 172 -26.11 -2.64 5.56
C LEU A 172 -27.45 -2.74 6.28
N SER A 173 -27.81 -3.94 6.68
CA SER A 173 -28.92 -4.18 7.60
C SER A 173 -28.48 -5.10 8.74
N LEU A 174 -29.12 -4.95 9.89
CA LEU A 174 -28.90 -5.75 11.08
C LEU A 174 -30.24 -6.34 11.52
N ASP A 175 -30.35 -7.66 11.48
CA ASP A 175 -31.51 -8.35 12.03
C ASP A 175 -31.41 -8.40 13.56
N ILE A 176 -32.48 -7.96 14.22
CA ILE A 176 -32.57 -7.84 15.67
C ILE A 176 -33.82 -8.61 16.12
N PRO A 177 -33.76 -9.95 16.19
CA PRO A 177 -34.97 -10.76 16.41
C PRO A 177 -35.59 -10.57 17.79
N ASN A 178 -34.78 -10.25 18.81
CA ASN A 178 -35.25 -10.10 20.19
C ASN A 178 -34.40 -9.05 20.93
N GLY A 179 -34.99 -7.95 21.37
CA GLY A 179 -34.30 -6.91 22.14
C GLY A 179 -33.75 -5.77 21.28
N THR A 180 -32.67 -5.16 21.75
CA THR A 180 -32.02 -4.04 21.08
C THR A 180 -30.63 -4.42 20.62
N GLY A 181 -30.16 -3.80 19.56
CA GLY A 181 -28.82 -4.07 19.03
C GLY A 181 -28.19 -2.85 18.37
N GLY A 182 -26.94 -3.00 17.99
CA GLY A 182 -26.18 -2.00 17.28
C GLY A 182 -24.98 -2.62 16.57
N LEU A 183 -24.44 -1.87 15.62
CA LEU A 183 -23.30 -2.30 14.82
C LEU A 183 -22.36 -1.13 14.56
N ALA A 184 -21.10 -1.30 14.94
CA ALA A 184 -19.99 -0.45 14.51
C ALA A 184 -19.11 -1.19 13.52
N THR A 185 -18.58 -0.47 12.53
CA THR A 185 -17.68 -1.02 11.51
C THR A 185 -16.37 -0.26 11.52
N THR A 186 -15.24 -0.98 11.50
CA THR A 186 -13.91 -0.38 11.48
C THR A 186 -13.11 -0.94 10.31
N PHE A 187 -12.54 -0.05 9.50
CA PHE A 187 -11.67 -0.41 8.39
C PHE A 187 -10.47 0.54 8.36
N ARG A 188 -9.25 -0.02 8.38
CA ARG A 188 -7.98 0.72 8.34
C ARG A 188 -7.94 1.90 9.33
N GLY A 189 -8.37 1.66 10.55
CA GLY A 189 -8.33 2.65 11.65
C GLY A 189 -9.49 3.65 11.69
N THR A 190 -10.33 3.71 10.67
CA THR A 190 -11.54 4.55 10.67
C THR A 190 -12.74 3.74 11.13
N THR A 191 -13.53 4.27 12.08
CA THR A 191 -14.72 3.61 12.64
C THR A 191 -15.96 4.41 12.31
N PHE A 192 -17.01 3.70 11.88
CA PHE A 192 -18.38 4.21 11.75
C PHE A 192 -19.33 3.39 12.63
N THR A 193 -20.32 4.03 13.21
CA THR A 193 -21.40 3.37 13.95
C THR A 193 -22.72 3.61 13.21
N PRO A 194 -22.95 2.93 12.07
CA PRO A 194 -24.10 3.17 11.22
C PRO A 194 -25.43 2.74 11.84
N ILE A 195 -25.40 1.82 12.81
CA ILE A 195 -26.60 1.39 13.57
C ILE A 195 -26.28 1.55 15.05
N GLY A 196 -26.98 2.45 15.70
CA GLY A 196 -26.79 2.75 17.14
C GLY A 196 -27.12 1.57 18.03
N PRO A 197 -26.53 1.50 19.23
CA PRO A 197 -26.70 0.36 20.16
C PRO A 197 -28.10 0.25 20.78
N GLY A 198 -28.95 1.23 20.59
CA GLY A 198 -30.36 1.24 21.07
C GLY A 198 -31.38 0.96 19.97
N SER A 199 -30.93 0.58 18.77
CA SER A 199 -31.90 0.23 17.70
C SER A 199 -32.65 -1.02 18.06
N ASP A 200 -33.94 -0.99 17.86
CA ASP A 200 -34.90 -2.08 18.12
C ASP A 200 -35.71 -2.42 16.87
N GLY A 201 -36.50 -3.47 16.96
CA GLY A 201 -37.33 -3.97 15.85
C GLY A 201 -36.70 -5.16 15.15
N PRO A 202 -37.38 -5.77 14.14
CA PRO A 202 -36.90 -6.96 13.49
C PRO A 202 -35.65 -6.74 12.64
N THR A 203 -35.55 -5.55 12.07
CA THR A 203 -34.36 -5.18 11.21
C THR A 203 -34.10 -3.68 11.29
N ALA A 204 -32.84 -3.30 11.51
CA ALA A 204 -32.36 -1.94 11.38
C ALA A 204 -31.51 -1.80 10.11
N THR A 205 -31.70 -0.70 9.36
CA THR A 205 -30.99 -0.45 8.10
C THR A 205 -30.19 0.85 8.20
N ALA A 206 -28.96 0.82 7.72
CA ALA A 206 -28.09 1.98 7.66
C ALA A 206 -28.10 2.64 6.27
N GLN A 207 -27.86 3.95 6.24
CA GLN A 207 -27.55 4.65 4.99
C GLN A 207 -26.19 4.21 4.46
N PRO A 208 -25.97 4.20 3.11
CA PRO A 208 -24.68 3.95 2.53
C PRO A 208 -23.60 4.92 3.05
N PHE A 209 -22.39 4.42 3.25
CA PHE A 209 -21.26 5.23 3.70
C PHE A 209 -19.95 4.68 3.13
N ALA A 210 -18.91 5.52 3.08
CA ALA A 210 -17.62 5.14 2.54
C ALA A 210 -16.50 5.43 3.54
N PHE A 211 -15.55 4.51 3.62
CA PHE A 211 -14.30 4.72 4.35
C PHE A 211 -13.34 5.59 3.53
N PRO A 212 -12.51 6.42 4.18
CA PRO A 212 -11.48 7.18 3.50
C PRO A 212 -10.56 6.29 2.67
N ALA A 213 -10.26 6.73 1.46
CA ALA A 213 -9.34 6.00 0.60
C ALA A 213 -7.92 6.02 1.18
N THR A 214 -7.28 4.86 1.27
CA THR A 214 -5.96 4.70 1.89
C THR A 214 -4.98 3.97 0.97
N LEU A 215 -3.69 4.32 1.09
CA LEU A 215 -2.62 3.65 0.35
C LEU A 215 -2.46 2.21 0.85
N LEU A 216 -2.16 1.31 -0.10
CA LEU A 216 -1.82 -0.08 0.16
C LEU A 216 -0.30 -0.25 0.21
N ASP A 217 0.14 -1.16 1.07
CA ASP A 217 1.51 -1.64 1.05
C ASP A 217 1.77 -2.44 -0.23
N ALA A 218 3.05 -2.50 -0.62
CA ALA A 218 3.45 -3.30 -1.77
C ALA A 218 3.08 -4.78 -1.56
N GLY A 219 2.38 -5.35 -2.53
CA GLY A 219 1.91 -6.74 -2.46
C GLY A 219 0.68 -6.98 -1.59
N GLN A 220 0.13 -5.98 -0.92
CA GLN A 220 -1.08 -6.15 -0.09
C GLN A 220 -2.29 -6.48 -0.97
N ARG A 221 -2.94 -7.63 -0.72
CA ARG A 221 -4.07 -8.15 -1.51
C ARG A 221 -5.38 -8.27 -0.72
N SER A 222 -5.35 -7.95 0.57
CA SER A 222 -6.56 -7.96 1.41
C SER A 222 -6.43 -7.00 2.58
N GLY A 223 -7.53 -6.71 3.22
CA GLY A 223 -7.65 -5.97 4.47
C GLY A 223 -8.70 -6.60 5.37
N THR A 224 -8.87 -6.04 6.56
CA THR A 224 -9.84 -6.51 7.55
C THR A 224 -10.87 -5.42 7.80
N LEU A 225 -12.14 -5.74 7.60
CA LEU A 225 -13.28 -4.98 8.10
C LEU A 225 -13.72 -5.62 9.41
N THR A 226 -13.60 -4.90 10.52
CA THR A 226 -14.05 -5.38 11.83
C THR A 226 -15.48 -4.90 12.06
N LEU A 227 -16.37 -5.85 12.35
CA LEU A 227 -17.76 -5.62 12.71
C LEU A 227 -17.90 -5.81 14.23
N ARG A 228 -18.28 -4.78 14.96
CA ARG A 228 -18.52 -4.83 16.40
C ARG A 228 -20.01 -4.79 16.66
N PHE A 229 -20.55 -5.94 17.01
CA PHE A 229 -21.96 -6.10 17.39
C PHE A 229 -22.17 -5.74 18.86
N VAL A 230 -23.29 -5.12 19.13
CA VAL A 230 -23.79 -4.87 20.49
C VAL A 230 -25.20 -5.41 20.54
N ALA A 231 -25.52 -6.26 21.49
CA ALA A 231 -26.84 -6.83 21.69
C ALA A 231 -27.27 -6.76 23.16
N GLN A 232 -28.54 -6.43 23.38
CA GLN A 232 -29.16 -6.47 24.70
C GLN A 232 -30.57 -7.06 24.59
N VAL A 233 -30.78 -8.14 25.31
CA VAL A 233 -32.09 -8.78 25.48
C VAL A 233 -32.47 -8.68 26.96
N ALA A 234 -33.45 -7.89 27.31
CA ALA A 234 -33.88 -7.76 28.70
C ALA A 234 -34.34 -9.11 29.29
N PRO A 235 -34.01 -9.46 30.52
CA PRO A 235 -33.25 -8.68 31.54
C PRO A 235 -31.75 -8.83 31.49
N ASN A 236 -31.19 -9.42 30.42
CA ASN A 236 -29.76 -9.74 30.31
C ASN A 236 -28.88 -8.49 30.13
N PRO A 237 -27.64 -8.51 30.62
CA PRO A 237 -26.70 -7.42 30.39
C PRO A 237 -26.33 -7.28 28.92
N GLN A 238 -25.93 -6.09 28.51
CA GLN A 238 -25.42 -5.81 27.17
C GLN A 238 -24.21 -6.70 26.85
N ARG A 239 -24.22 -7.31 25.68
CA ARG A 239 -23.12 -8.15 25.16
C ARG A 239 -22.52 -7.48 23.95
N THR A 240 -21.21 -7.59 23.82
CA THR A 240 -20.47 -7.08 22.67
C THR A 240 -19.58 -8.18 22.09
N ARG A 241 -19.54 -8.26 20.76
CA ARG A 241 -18.64 -9.17 20.03
C ARG A 241 -18.08 -8.49 18.78
N ALA A 242 -16.80 -8.64 18.54
CA ALA A 242 -16.17 -8.26 17.29
C ALA A 242 -16.00 -9.47 16.37
N VAL A 243 -16.27 -9.27 15.08
CA VAL A 243 -16.04 -10.26 14.02
C VAL A 243 -15.20 -9.61 12.94
N ASN A 244 -14.11 -10.25 12.55
CA ASN A 244 -13.21 -9.79 11.51
C ASN A 244 -13.61 -10.41 10.16
N LEU A 245 -13.89 -9.57 9.19
CA LEU A 245 -14.23 -9.94 7.82
C LEU A 245 -13.07 -9.63 6.90
N ALA A 246 -12.53 -10.64 6.22
CA ALA A 246 -11.53 -10.44 5.19
C ALA A 246 -12.15 -9.79 3.95
N VAL A 247 -11.55 -8.68 3.52
CA VAL A 247 -11.94 -7.93 2.32
C VAL A 247 -10.83 -8.09 1.28
N PRO A 248 -11.02 -8.85 0.21
CA PRO A 248 -10.04 -8.99 -0.85
C PRO A 248 -9.92 -7.69 -1.66
N PHE A 249 -8.71 -7.35 -2.07
CA PHE A 249 -8.44 -6.21 -2.92
C PHE A 249 -8.16 -6.68 -4.35
N PRO A 250 -8.91 -6.23 -5.36
CA PRO A 250 -8.59 -6.52 -6.75
C PRO A 250 -7.21 -5.97 -7.12
N GLY A 251 -6.60 -6.46 -8.18
CA GLY A 251 -5.34 -5.92 -8.70
C GLY A 251 -5.45 -4.44 -9.01
N SER A 252 -6.50 -4.09 -9.76
CA SER A 252 -6.99 -2.74 -10.06
C SER A 252 -8.49 -2.83 -10.38
N GLY A 253 -9.18 -1.70 -10.40
CA GLY A 253 -10.61 -1.63 -10.70
C GLY A 253 -11.49 -1.86 -9.47
N GLN A 254 -12.68 -2.41 -9.68
CA GLN A 254 -13.76 -2.48 -8.69
C GLN A 254 -14.29 -3.90 -8.55
N THR A 255 -14.64 -4.28 -7.32
CA THR A 255 -15.37 -5.51 -7.02
C THR A 255 -16.48 -5.25 -6.01
N THR A 256 -17.54 -6.06 -6.05
CA THR A 256 -18.63 -6.02 -5.08
C THR A 256 -18.68 -7.33 -4.30
N LEU A 257 -18.84 -7.24 -2.99
CA LEU A 257 -18.91 -8.37 -2.07
C LEU A 257 -20.22 -8.31 -1.31
N THR A 258 -20.95 -9.42 -1.23
CA THR A 258 -22.10 -9.56 -0.33
C THR A 258 -21.70 -10.52 0.80
N ARG A 259 -22.01 -10.16 2.03
CA ARG A 259 -21.68 -10.95 3.22
C ARG A 259 -22.83 -10.97 4.20
N THR A 260 -23.03 -12.13 4.81
CA THR A 260 -23.95 -12.33 5.95
C THR A 260 -23.08 -12.77 7.13
N VAL A 261 -23.15 -12.04 8.24
CA VAL A 261 -22.28 -12.23 9.39
C VAL A 261 -23.10 -12.32 10.67
N PRO A 262 -23.25 -13.51 11.25
CA PRO A 262 -23.95 -13.69 12.52
C PRO A 262 -23.02 -13.43 13.71
N ALA A 263 -23.54 -12.78 14.76
CA ALA A 263 -22.87 -12.66 16.05
C ALA A 263 -23.86 -12.34 17.19
N ILE A 264 -23.75 -13.03 18.31
CA ILE A 264 -24.53 -12.82 19.55
C ILE A 264 -26.05 -12.71 19.34
N GLY A 265 -26.60 -13.57 18.47
CA GLY A 265 -28.02 -13.57 18.14
C GLY A 265 -28.48 -12.47 17.17
N LEU A 266 -27.56 -11.65 16.70
CA LEU A 266 -27.80 -10.66 15.63
C LEU A 266 -27.18 -11.16 14.33
N THR A 267 -27.71 -10.70 13.18
CA THR A 267 -27.15 -11.01 11.87
C THR A 267 -27.02 -9.75 11.03
N ALA A 268 -25.79 -9.45 10.59
CA ALA A 268 -25.56 -8.33 9.69
C ALA A 268 -25.49 -8.81 8.23
N HIS A 269 -26.22 -8.11 7.34
CA HIS A 269 -26.17 -8.29 5.90
C HIS A 269 -25.50 -7.07 5.28
N LEU A 270 -24.38 -7.30 4.57
CA LEU A 270 -23.57 -6.23 4.01
C LEU A 270 -23.42 -6.42 2.49
N ARG A 271 -23.49 -5.29 1.77
CA ARG A 271 -23.05 -5.19 0.39
C ARG A 271 -21.93 -4.15 0.33
N LEU A 272 -20.73 -4.60 -0.01
CA LEU A 272 -19.52 -3.80 -0.01
C LEU A 272 -19.04 -3.59 -1.44
N ARG A 273 -18.62 -2.37 -1.76
CA ARG A 273 -17.90 -2.05 -2.99
C ARG A 273 -16.45 -1.76 -2.63
N VAL A 274 -15.52 -2.47 -3.23
CA VAL A 274 -14.08 -2.28 -3.05
C VAL A 274 -13.51 -1.75 -4.36
N THR A 275 -12.92 -0.57 -4.32
CA THR A 275 -12.28 0.05 -5.49
C THR A 275 -10.80 0.20 -5.22
N VAL A 276 -9.96 -0.32 -6.13
CA VAL A 276 -8.51 -0.15 -6.10
C VAL A 276 -8.08 0.66 -7.31
N THR A 277 -7.44 1.80 -7.05
CA THR A 277 -6.86 2.67 -8.07
C THR A 277 -5.34 2.61 -8.01
N THR A 278 -4.69 2.74 -9.17
CA THR A 278 -3.23 2.80 -9.31
C THR A 278 -2.81 4.20 -9.76
N ARG A 279 -1.69 4.70 -9.21
CA ARG A 279 -1.12 6.04 -9.51
C ARG A 279 0.38 5.96 -9.78
#